data_3e339720cd4c46aae1557b97537768cf
#
_entry.id   3e339720cd4c46aae1557b97537768cf
#
_cell.length_a   1.000
_cell.length_b   1.000
_cell.length_c   1.000
_cell.angle_alpha   90.00
_cell.angle_beta   90.00
_cell.angle_gamma   90.00
#
_symmetry.space_group_name_H-M   'P 1'
#
loop_
_entity.id
_entity.type
_entity.pdbx_description
1 polymer ?
#
loop_
_entity_poly.entity_id
_entity_poly.type
_entity_poly.pdbx_seq_one_letter_code
_entity_poly.pdbx_strand_id
1 'polypeptide(L)'
;MRLPPYFSCQIYDETVASIDGEHLLTALSAGTTTIVAEAPGGKNQVFQLTVTGEGSVVVTEATTTTETTTTTIETTTQTLPEGSVTGIQLTFYSVTLKVGEKKMPIVTMSPADAIDKSENWTSSDEAVAKVDWLGNITAVAPGTCTVRVASVNNPNVYAEVAVTVAGDSTQTTTTTTTTSADGATSTTTTNAASVNSPMYIQGILVANKTYGLPENYNPGVDPAAQAAFDKMQAAAKNDGYSLSICSGFRSFETQKNLYNNYVARDGKEKADTYSARPGHSEHQTGLAFDINKASDSFTDTPEAKWLAENCWKYGFIIRYPKGKESITGYKYESWHIRYLGEDVAKKVYDSGKTLEEYLNITSVYAD
;
A
#
# COMPACT_ATOMS: atom_id res chain seq x y z
N MET A 1 -2.17 -15.51 -21.08
CA MET A 1 -3.62 -15.74 -21.02
C MET A 1 -3.92 -16.47 -19.73
N ARG A 2 -4.87 -16.04 -18.94
CA ARG A 2 -5.24 -16.70 -17.67
C ARG A 2 -6.45 -17.59 -17.92
N LEU A 3 -6.35 -18.84 -17.52
CA LEU A 3 -7.48 -19.78 -17.55
C LEU A 3 -8.31 -19.62 -16.25
N PRO A 4 -9.63 -19.94 -16.28
CA PRO A 4 -10.47 -19.80 -15.08
C PRO A 4 -9.94 -20.61 -13.89
N PRO A 5 -10.02 -20.09 -12.65
CA PRO A 5 -9.36 -20.66 -11.46
C PRO A 5 -9.97 -21.98 -10.93
N TYR A 6 -10.93 -22.54 -11.64
CA TYR A 6 -11.62 -23.78 -11.24
C TYR A 6 -11.19 -25.02 -12.03
N PHE A 7 -10.14 -24.90 -12.84
CA PHE A 7 -9.66 -26.01 -13.67
C PHE A 7 -8.28 -26.44 -13.22
N SER A 8 -8.05 -27.71 -13.01
CA SER A 8 -6.71 -28.25 -13.11
C SER A 8 -6.32 -28.24 -14.61
N CYS A 9 -5.19 -27.66 -14.92
CA CYS A 9 -4.73 -27.57 -16.32
C CYS A 9 -3.45 -28.34 -16.49
N GLN A 10 -3.40 -29.16 -17.55
CA GLN A 10 -2.22 -29.92 -17.92
C GLN A 10 -1.81 -29.53 -19.34
N ILE A 11 -0.53 -29.21 -19.53
CA ILE A 11 0.09 -28.98 -20.84
C ILE A 11 0.89 -30.21 -21.23
N TYR A 12 0.75 -30.63 -22.48
CA TYR A 12 1.42 -31.84 -23.00
C TYR A 12 2.83 -31.56 -23.52
N ASP A 13 3.12 -30.32 -23.95
CA ASP A 13 4.47 -29.93 -24.38
C ASP A 13 4.84 -28.61 -23.69
N GLU A 14 5.58 -28.73 -22.61
CA GLU A 14 6.06 -27.62 -21.80
C GLU A 14 7.20 -26.81 -22.47
N THR A 15 7.72 -27.27 -23.61
CA THR A 15 8.70 -26.50 -24.39
C THR A 15 8.04 -25.44 -25.26
N VAL A 16 6.76 -25.61 -25.60
CA VAL A 16 5.94 -24.69 -26.39
C VAL A 16 5.28 -23.64 -25.50
N ALA A 17 4.74 -24.07 -24.36
CA ALA A 17 4.11 -23.17 -23.41
C ALA A 17 4.15 -23.76 -21.98
N SER A 18 4.03 -22.91 -20.97
CA SER A 18 3.89 -23.30 -19.57
C SER A 18 2.65 -22.70 -18.93
N ILE A 19 2.11 -23.36 -17.91
CA ILE A 19 1.05 -22.84 -17.04
C ILE A 19 1.60 -22.83 -15.62
N ASP A 20 1.53 -21.69 -14.95
CA ASP A 20 1.91 -21.57 -13.55
C ASP A 20 0.76 -21.97 -12.58
N GLY A 21 1.05 -22.01 -11.28
CA GLY A 21 0.08 -22.33 -10.24
C GLY A 21 -1.07 -21.30 -10.12
N GLU A 22 -0.97 -20.18 -10.82
CA GLU A 22 -2.01 -19.14 -10.95
C GLU A 22 -2.78 -19.25 -12.26
N HIS A 23 -2.60 -20.33 -13.00
CA HIS A 23 -3.23 -20.61 -14.31
C HIS A 23 -2.87 -19.58 -15.40
N LEU A 24 -1.71 -18.93 -15.29
CA LEU A 24 -1.19 -18.04 -16.30
C LEU A 24 -0.46 -18.85 -17.37
N LEU A 25 -0.99 -18.83 -18.59
CA LEU A 25 -0.37 -19.44 -19.74
C LEU A 25 0.71 -18.52 -20.32
N THR A 26 1.94 -19.02 -20.37
CA THR A 26 3.10 -18.32 -20.96
C THR A 26 3.57 -19.08 -22.21
N ALA A 27 3.62 -18.40 -23.36
CA ALA A 27 4.20 -18.93 -24.59
C ALA A 27 5.74 -18.91 -24.48
N LEU A 28 6.40 -20.03 -24.80
CA LEU A 28 7.85 -20.20 -24.66
C LEU A 28 8.56 -20.29 -26.00
N SER A 29 8.04 -21.07 -26.95
CA SER A 29 8.59 -21.22 -28.29
C SER A 29 7.50 -21.47 -29.31
N ALA A 30 7.84 -21.23 -30.60
CA ALA A 30 6.93 -21.53 -31.70
C ALA A 30 6.67 -23.05 -31.79
N GLY A 31 5.41 -23.43 -31.87
CA GLY A 31 4.99 -24.84 -31.89
C GLY A 31 3.51 -24.97 -31.54
N THR A 32 3.04 -26.24 -31.46
CA THR A 32 1.67 -26.54 -31.09
C THR A 32 1.67 -27.50 -29.92
N THR A 33 0.89 -27.21 -28.86
CA THR A 33 0.70 -28.09 -27.71
C THR A 33 -0.78 -28.24 -27.38
N THR A 34 -1.11 -29.27 -26.63
CA THR A 34 -2.46 -29.53 -26.14
C THR A 34 -2.57 -29.11 -24.68
N ILE A 35 -3.64 -28.42 -24.34
CA ILE A 35 -4.02 -28.09 -22.97
C ILE A 35 -5.28 -28.88 -22.63
N VAL A 36 -5.25 -29.61 -21.53
CA VAL A 36 -6.43 -30.25 -20.96
C VAL A 36 -6.80 -29.53 -19.68
N ALA A 37 -7.99 -28.93 -19.66
CA ALA A 37 -8.54 -28.28 -18.49
C ALA A 37 -9.66 -29.16 -17.90
N GLU A 38 -9.54 -29.50 -16.61
CA GLU A 38 -10.51 -30.33 -15.90
C GLU A 38 -11.36 -29.46 -14.97
N ALA A 39 -12.66 -29.44 -15.20
CA ALA A 39 -13.62 -28.73 -14.36
C ALA A 39 -13.99 -29.53 -13.11
N PRO A 40 -14.41 -28.89 -11.99
CA PRO A 40 -15.01 -29.58 -10.85
C PRO A 40 -16.20 -30.43 -11.31
N GLY A 41 -16.10 -31.75 -11.10
CA GLY A 41 -17.11 -32.72 -11.58
C GLY A 41 -16.62 -33.62 -12.73
N GLY A 42 -15.30 -33.55 -13.08
CA GLY A 42 -14.65 -34.50 -13.98
C GLY A 42 -14.94 -34.32 -15.47
N LYS A 43 -15.40 -33.14 -15.86
CA LYS A 43 -15.54 -32.81 -17.29
C LYS A 43 -14.25 -32.18 -17.78
N ASN A 44 -13.64 -32.81 -18.78
CA ASN A 44 -12.42 -32.30 -19.41
C ASN A 44 -12.76 -31.47 -20.65
N GLN A 45 -12.09 -30.33 -20.78
CA GLN A 45 -12.09 -29.54 -22.00
C GLN A 45 -10.69 -29.55 -22.59
N VAL A 46 -10.58 -29.83 -23.87
CA VAL A 46 -9.31 -29.95 -24.57
C VAL A 46 -9.13 -28.78 -25.53
N PHE A 47 -8.02 -28.11 -25.42
CA PHE A 47 -7.66 -26.97 -26.27
C PHE A 47 -6.36 -27.29 -27.03
N GLN A 48 -6.27 -26.87 -28.27
CA GLN A 48 -5.01 -26.80 -29.01
C GLN A 48 -4.46 -25.39 -28.92
N LEU A 49 -3.21 -25.27 -28.49
CA LEU A 49 -2.48 -24.03 -28.43
C LEU A 49 -1.40 -24.03 -29.52
N THR A 50 -1.42 -23.05 -30.41
CA THR A 50 -0.37 -22.83 -31.36
C THR A 50 0.31 -21.49 -31.10
N VAL A 51 1.63 -21.54 -30.89
CA VAL A 51 2.48 -20.36 -30.73
C VAL A 51 3.20 -20.13 -32.07
N THR A 52 3.02 -18.97 -32.67
CA THR A 52 3.72 -18.60 -33.93
C THR A 52 5.03 -17.87 -33.63
N GLY A 53 5.97 -17.88 -34.55
CA GLY A 53 7.31 -17.28 -34.39
C GLY A 53 7.34 -15.76 -34.19
N GLU A 54 6.19 -15.08 -34.28
CA GLU A 54 6.03 -13.65 -34.03
C GLU A 54 5.39 -13.36 -32.67
N GLY A 55 5.31 -14.37 -31.77
CA GLY A 55 4.75 -14.23 -30.44
C GLY A 55 3.20 -14.22 -30.35
N SER A 56 2.52 -14.47 -31.47
CA SER A 56 1.08 -14.64 -31.53
C SER A 56 0.67 -16.03 -31.03
N VAL A 57 -0.34 -16.10 -30.19
CA VAL A 57 -0.86 -17.34 -29.61
C VAL A 57 -2.26 -17.56 -30.12
N VAL A 58 -2.50 -18.71 -30.76
CA VAL A 58 -3.82 -19.13 -31.21
C VAL A 58 -4.28 -20.29 -30.34
N VAL A 59 -5.43 -20.17 -29.70
CA VAL A 59 -6.08 -21.23 -28.94
C VAL A 59 -7.34 -21.66 -29.67
N THR A 60 -7.43 -22.94 -30.02
CA THR A 60 -8.63 -23.53 -30.60
C THR A 60 -9.21 -24.60 -29.67
N GLU A 61 -10.52 -24.56 -29.45
CA GLU A 61 -11.21 -25.58 -28.70
C GLU A 61 -11.33 -26.85 -29.57
N ALA A 62 -10.81 -27.97 -29.05
CA ALA A 62 -10.95 -29.27 -29.71
C ALA A 62 -12.25 -29.94 -29.24
N THR A 63 -13.35 -29.70 -29.95
CA THR A 63 -14.59 -30.45 -29.73
C THR A 63 -14.48 -31.82 -30.38
N THR A 64 -14.75 -32.89 -29.64
CA THR A 64 -14.87 -34.27 -30.14
C THR A 64 -16.20 -34.43 -30.90
N THR A 65 -16.43 -33.68 -31.95
CA THR A 65 -17.34 -33.95 -33.07
C THR A 65 -17.13 -32.88 -34.16
N THR A 66 -16.44 -33.33 -35.23
CA THR A 66 -16.48 -32.88 -36.63
C THR A 66 -17.07 -31.49 -36.93
N GLU A 67 -16.34 -30.41 -36.53
CA GLU A 67 -16.29 -29.13 -37.28
C GLU A 67 -15.22 -28.25 -36.70
N THR A 68 -14.16 -28.01 -37.47
CA THR A 68 -13.04 -27.14 -37.10
C THR A 68 -13.43 -25.70 -37.39
N THR A 69 -13.77 -24.94 -36.34
CA THR A 69 -13.92 -23.48 -36.48
C THR A 69 -12.58 -22.83 -36.11
N THR A 70 -11.82 -22.42 -37.12
CA THR A 70 -10.58 -21.65 -36.93
C THR A 70 -10.95 -20.22 -36.56
N THR A 71 -10.75 -19.84 -35.29
CA THR A 71 -10.85 -18.43 -34.89
C THR A 71 -9.46 -17.85 -34.84
N THR A 72 -9.07 -17.07 -35.85
CA THR A 72 -7.85 -16.28 -35.84
C THR A 72 -8.10 -15.07 -34.92
N ILE A 73 -7.44 -15.07 -33.74
CA ILE A 73 -7.46 -13.88 -32.90
C ILE A 73 -6.30 -12.99 -33.37
N GLU A 74 -6.62 -12.02 -34.20
CA GLU A 74 -5.74 -10.88 -34.42
C GLU A 74 -5.51 -10.18 -33.05
N THR A 75 -4.32 -9.61 -32.85
CA THR A 75 -4.01 -8.78 -31.69
C THR A 75 -4.91 -7.55 -31.74
N THR A 76 -6.16 -7.70 -31.38
CA THR A 76 -7.05 -6.59 -31.12
C THR A 76 -6.70 -6.08 -29.73
N THR A 77 -6.31 -4.83 -29.63
CA THR A 77 -6.49 -4.03 -28.42
C THR A 77 -7.86 -4.41 -27.89
N GLN A 78 -7.92 -5.16 -26.78
CA GLN A 78 -9.18 -5.63 -26.23
C GLN A 78 -9.95 -4.38 -25.81
N THR A 79 -10.84 -3.91 -26.68
CA THR A 79 -11.88 -2.96 -26.24
C THR A 79 -12.73 -3.72 -25.25
N LEU A 80 -12.65 -3.32 -23.98
CA LEU A 80 -13.50 -3.87 -22.94
C LEU A 80 -14.96 -3.80 -23.42
N PRO A 81 -15.77 -4.84 -23.20
CA PRO A 81 -17.20 -4.78 -23.51
C PRO A 81 -17.81 -3.51 -22.89
N GLU A 82 -18.71 -2.87 -23.59
CA GLU A 82 -19.44 -1.72 -23.08
C GLU A 82 -20.09 -2.10 -21.73
N GLY A 83 -19.88 -1.26 -20.70
CA GLY A 83 -20.35 -1.56 -19.34
C GLY A 83 -19.42 -2.44 -18.49
N SER A 84 -18.15 -2.65 -18.92
CA SER A 84 -17.16 -3.33 -18.09
C SER A 84 -16.70 -2.47 -16.92
N VAL A 85 -16.31 -3.12 -15.80
CA VAL A 85 -15.66 -2.45 -14.67
C VAL A 85 -14.28 -1.92 -15.10
N THR A 86 -14.04 -0.63 -14.84
CA THR A 86 -12.79 0.06 -15.16
C THR A 86 -12.02 0.51 -13.91
N GLY A 87 -12.62 0.40 -12.72
CA GLY A 87 -11.99 0.73 -11.45
C GLY A 87 -12.66 0.07 -10.26
N ILE A 88 -11.86 -0.25 -9.24
CA ILE A 88 -12.31 -0.76 -7.95
C ILE A 88 -11.72 0.13 -6.86
N GLN A 89 -12.58 0.60 -5.95
CA GLN A 89 -12.19 1.34 -4.75
C GLN A 89 -12.67 0.59 -3.51
N LEU A 90 -11.86 0.64 -2.46
CA LEU A 90 -12.14 0.04 -1.16
C LEU A 90 -12.27 1.11 -0.08
N THR A 91 -13.03 0.84 0.95
CA THR A 91 -13.13 1.73 2.12
C THR A 91 -11.84 1.76 2.94
N PHE A 92 -10.97 0.76 2.78
CA PHE A 92 -9.61 0.73 3.34
C PHE A 92 -8.72 -0.17 2.48
N TYR A 93 -7.42 0.16 2.43
CA TYR A 93 -6.38 -0.57 1.68
C TYR A 93 -5.38 -1.27 2.61
N SER A 94 -5.60 -1.17 3.92
CA SER A 94 -4.83 -1.86 4.94
C SER A 94 -5.66 -2.06 6.19
N VAL A 95 -5.37 -3.15 6.92
CA VAL A 95 -6.04 -3.46 8.18
C VAL A 95 -5.10 -4.23 9.10
N THR A 96 -5.15 -3.89 10.40
CA THR A 96 -4.53 -4.69 11.45
C THR A 96 -5.62 -5.38 12.23
N LEU A 97 -5.51 -6.70 12.36
CA LEU A 97 -6.48 -7.56 13.04
C LEU A 97 -5.78 -8.38 14.13
N LYS A 98 -6.50 -8.71 15.20
CA LYS A 98 -6.09 -9.78 16.13
C LYS A 98 -6.53 -11.12 15.58
N VAL A 99 -5.86 -12.19 15.97
CA VAL A 99 -6.26 -13.55 15.60
C VAL A 99 -7.73 -13.78 15.95
N GLY A 100 -8.50 -14.27 14.98
CA GLY A 100 -9.95 -14.47 15.07
C GLY A 100 -10.81 -13.25 14.73
N GLU A 101 -10.25 -12.05 14.64
CA GLU A 101 -11.01 -10.86 14.20
C GLU A 101 -11.37 -10.95 12.72
N LYS A 102 -12.49 -10.31 12.37
CA LYS A 102 -12.99 -10.21 11.00
C LYS A 102 -13.19 -8.76 10.59
N LYS A 103 -12.87 -8.46 9.34
CA LYS A 103 -13.11 -7.14 8.75
C LYS A 103 -13.48 -7.31 7.27
N MET A 104 -14.40 -6.48 6.79
CA MET A 104 -14.84 -6.47 5.40
C MET A 104 -14.71 -5.05 4.85
N PRO A 105 -13.98 -4.80 3.75
CA PRO A 105 -14.02 -3.52 3.05
C PRO A 105 -15.33 -3.41 2.27
N ILE A 106 -15.86 -2.19 2.14
CA ILE A 106 -16.91 -1.94 1.15
C ILE A 106 -16.22 -1.72 -0.19
N VAL A 107 -16.67 -2.44 -1.21
CA VAL A 107 -16.19 -2.33 -2.59
C VAL A 107 -17.06 -1.35 -3.35
N THR A 108 -16.44 -0.42 -4.06
CA THR A 108 -17.12 0.45 -5.02
C THR A 108 -16.50 0.25 -6.39
N MET A 109 -17.32 -0.13 -7.37
CA MET A 109 -16.86 -0.35 -8.74
C MET A 109 -17.28 0.80 -9.65
N SER A 110 -16.43 1.16 -10.57
CA SER A 110 -16.66 2.19 -11.59
C SER A 110 -16.61 1.56 -12.99
N PRO A 111 -17.48 2.03 -13.92
CA PRO A 111 -18.52 2.99 -13.72
C PRO A 111 -19.67 2.43 -12.86
N ALA A 112 -20.51 3.31 -12.29
CA ALA A 112 -21.59 2.90 -11.38
C ALA A 112 -22.68 2.06 -12.06
N ASP A 113 -22.80 2.14 -13.36
CA ASP A 113 -23.71 1.40 -14.24
C ASP A 113 -23.04 0.18 -14.92
N ALA A 114 -21.86 -0.24 -14.48
CA ALA A 114 -21.24 -1.46 -14.98
C ALA A 114 -22.20 -2.65 -14.88
N ILE A 115 -22.30 -3.42 -15.97
CA ILE A 115 -23.31 -4.49 -16.15
C ILE A 115 -23.03 -5.66 -15.19
N ASP A 116 -21.75 -6.02 -15.02
CA ASP A 116 -21.36 -7.09 -14.12
C ASP A 116 -20.32 -6.57 -13.12
N LYS A 117 -20.69 -6.61 -11.86
CA LYS A 117 -19.88 -6.21 -10.70
C LYS A 117 -19.47 -7.40 -9.84
N SER A 118 -19.45 -8.59 -10.43
CA SER A 118 -18.99 -9.79 -9.73
C SER A 118 -17.55 -9.67 -9.29
N GLU A 119 -17.29 -10.07 -8.05
CA GLU A 119 -16.03 -9.94 -7.34
C GLU A 119 -15.35 -11.30 -7.20
N ASN A 120 -14.03 -11.32 -7.38
CA ASN A 120 -13.20 -12.46 -7.04
C ASN A 120 -12.21 -12.05 -5.94
N TRP A 121 -12.30 -12.72 -4.79
CA TRP A 121 -11.47 -12.47 -3.61
C TRP A 121 -10.40 -13.54 -3.43
N THR A 122 -9.17 -13.13 -3.16
CA THR A 122 -8.04 -14.03 -2.91
C THR A 122 -7.16 -13.50 -1.78
N SER A 123 -6.51 -14.39 -1.04
CA SER A 123 -5.46 -14.07 -0.07
C SER A 123 -4.12 -14.59 -0.56
N SER A 124 -3.06 -13.81 -0.41
CA SER A 124 -1.70 -14.23 -0.75
C SER A 124 -1.14 -15.25 0.27
N ASP A 125 -1.71 -15.32 1.47
CA ASP A 125 -1.36 -16.29 2.51
C ASP A 125 -2.56 -16.56 3.43
N GLU A 126 -3.27 -17.66 3.17
CA GLU A 126 -4.41 -18.07 3.97
C GLU A 126 -4.04 -18.60 5.37
N ALA A 127 -2.77 -18.88 5.62
CA ALA A 127 -2.30 -19.22 6.97
C ALA A 127 -2.26 -17.97 7.87
N VAL A 128 -2.10 -16.78 7.27
CA VAL A 128 -2.14 -15.48 7.98
C VAL A 128 -3.55 -14.91 8.02
N ALA A 129 -4.21 -14.80 6.88
CA ALA A 129 -5.61 -14.36 6.83
C ALA A 129 -6.34 -14.99 5.66
N LYS A 130 -7.59 -15.39 5.90
CA LYS A 130 -8.51 -15.92 4.88
C LYS A 130 -9.49 -14.85 4.46
N VAL A 131 -9.95 -14.93 3.21
CA VAL A 131 -11.04 -14.11 2.72
C VAL A 131 -12.12 -15.03 2.12
N ASP A 132 -13.39 -14.73 2.40
CA ASP A 132 -14.51 -15.43 1.78
C ASP A 132 -15.01 -14.71 0.53
N TRP A 133 -15.96 -15.32 -0.17
CA TRP A 133 -16.53 -14.79 -1.40
C TRP A 133 -17.32 -13.46 -1.23
N LEU A 134 -17.65 -13.08 0.00
CA LEU A 134 -18.28 -11.79 0.35
C LEU A 134 -17.26 -10.71 0.68
N GLY A 135 -15.95 -11.04 0.72
CA GLY A 135 -14.88 -10.12 1.12
C GLY A 135 -14.64 -10.03 2.63
N ASN A 136 -15.19 -10.97 3.44
CA ASN A 136 -14.88 -11.02 4.86
C ASN A 136 -13.45 -11.55 5.07
N ILE A 137 -12.54 -10.69 5.47
CA ILE A 137 -11.18 -11.01 5.85
C ILE A 137 -11.20 -11.53 7.29
N THR A 138 -10.72 -12.75 7.50
CA THR A 138 -10.62 -13.39 8.82
C THR A 138 -9.15 -13.60 9.18
N ALA A 139 -8.68 -13.01 10.26
CA ALA A 139 -7.32 -13.21 10.77
C ALA A 139 -7.14 -14.62 11.35
N VAL A 140 -6.12 -15.35 10.91
CA VAL A 140 -5.86 -16.76 11.28
C VAL A 140 -4.67 -16.90 12.21
N ALA A 141 -3.52 -16.34 11.84
CA ALA A 141 -2.29 -16.37 12.63
C ALA A 141 -1.48 -15.09 12.45
N PRO A 142 -0.60 -14.75 13.41
CA PRO A 142 0.26 -13.58 13.30
C PRO A 142 1.11 -13.60 12.03
N GLY A 143 1.17 -12.45 11.34
CA GLY A 143 1.89 -12.30 10.08
C GLY A 143 1.32 -11.17 9.23
N THR A 144 1.77 -11.11 7.99
CA THR A 144 1.29 -10.15 6.99
C THR A 144 0.93 -10.88 5.71
N CYS A 145 -0.16 -10.49 5.08
CA CYS A 145 -0.54 -10.96 3.75
C CYS A 145 -1.28 -9.86 2.99
N THR A 146 -1.51 -10.10 1.71
CA THR A 146 -2.32 -9.22 0.86
C THR A 146 -3.61 -9.93 0.51
N VAL A 147 -4.75 -9.27 0.74
CA VAL A 147 -6.05 -9.72 0.25
C VAL A 147 -6.41 -8.89 -0.97
N ARG A 148 -6.75 -9.55 -2.06
CA ARG A 148 -7.06 -8.93 -3.34
C ARG A 148 -8.50 -9.17 -3.73
N VAL A 149 -9.17 -8.13 -4.20
CA VAL A 149 -10.43 -8.19 -4.94
C VAL A 149 -10.20 -7.80 -6.39
N ALA A 150 -10.69 -8.60 -7.30
CA ALA A 150 -10.64 -8.32 -8.74
C ALA A 150 -12.03 -8.43 -9.36
N SER A 151 -12.29 -7.65 -10.40
CA SER A 151 -13.50 -7.85 -11.21
C SER A 151 -13.42 -9.18 -11.95
N VAL A 152 -14.48 -9.98 -11.90
CA VAL A 152 -14.56 -11.26 -12.62
C VAL A 152 -14.46 -11.04 -14.12
N ASN A 153 -15.14 -10.03 -14.66
CA ASN A 153 -15.15 -9.75 -16.10
C ASN A 153 -13.94 -8.96 -16.60
N ASN A 154 -13.20 -8.30 -15.68
CA ASN A 154 -11.96 -7.58 -16.01
C ASN A 154 -10.93 -7.80 -14.91
N PRO A 155 -10.26 -8.96 -14.86
CA PRO A 155 -9.31 -9.30 -13.79
C PRO A 155 -8.09 -8.37 -13.68
N ASN A 156 -7.82 -7.55 -14.71
CA ASN A 156 -6.80 -6.52 -14.67
C ASN A 156 -7.22 -5.30 -13.83
N VAL A 157 -8.51 -5.18 -13.51
CA VAL A 157 -9.05 -4.19 -12.58
C VAL A 157 -9.21 -4.84 -11.23
N TYR A 158 -8.38 -4.46 -10.29
CA TYR A 158 -8.33 -5.01 -8.93
C TYR A 158 -7.96 -3.95 -7.91
N ALA A 159 -8.19 -4.26 -6.65
CA ALA A 159 -7.69 -3.52 -5.50
C ALA A 159 -7.18 -4.51 -4.44
N GLU A 160 -6.26 -4.04 -3.59
CA GLU A 160 -5.59 -4.88 -2.61
C GLU A 160 -5.70 -4.27 -1.20
N VAL A 161 -5.79 -5.15 -0.21
CA VAL A 161 -5.77 -4.79 1.21
C VAL A 161 -4.54 -5.43 1.83
N ALA A 162 -3.61 -4.64 2.34
CA ALA A 162 -2.53 -5.13 3.18
C ALA A 162 -3.10 -5.55 4.54
N VAL A 163 -3.00 -6.82 4.88
CA VAL A 163 -3.49 -7.37 6.14
C VAL A 163 -2.32 -7.67 7.05
N THR A 164 -2.36 -7.12 8.26
CA THR A 164 -1.46 -7.46 9.34
C THR A 164 -2.24 -8.15 10.44
N VAL A 165 -1.87 -9.36 10.80
CA VAL A 165 -2.43 -10.05 11.96
C VAL A 165 -1.46 -9.93 13.12
N ALA A 166 -1.89 -9.20 14.16
CA ALA A 166 -1.09 -9.00 15.36
C ALA A 166 -1.03 -10.30 16.16
N GLY A 167 0.19 -10.69 16.59
CA GLY A 167 0.38 -11.68 17.64
C GLY A 167 -0.08 -11.14 18.98
N ASP A 168 -0.38 -12.05 19.91
CA ASP A 168 -0.65 -11.66 21.28
C ASP A 168 0.62 -10.98 21.85
N SER A 169 0.47 -9.72 22.27
CA SER A 169 1.61 -8.95 22.79
C SER A 169 2.00 -9.54 24.14
N THR A 170 2.89 -10.53 24.14
CA THR A 170 3.65 -10.83 25.34
C THR A 170 4.60 -9.68 25.58
N GLN A 171 4.25 -8.80 26.49
CA GLN A 171 5.10 -7.75 27.00
C GLN A 171 6.37 -8.39 27.54
N THR A 172 7.48 -8.31 26.83
CA THR A 172 8.77 -8.74 27.37
C THR A 172 9.25 -7.64 28.32
N THR A 173 8.99 -7.84 29.59
CA THR A 173 9.50 -6.98 30.67
C THR A 173 10.95 -7.37 30.92
N THR A 174 11.90 -6.56 30.47
CA THR A 174 13.31 -6.74 30.82
C THR A 174 13.57 -6.00 32.15
N THR A 175 13.73 -6.74 33.21
CA THR A 175 14.11 -6.19 34.52
C THR A 175 15.61 -6.24 34.66
N THR A 176 16.27 -5.10 34.64
CA THR A 176 17.71 -5.00 34.94
C THR A 176 17.87 -4.55 36.37
N THR A 177 18.44 -5.40 37.20
CA THR A 177 18.79 -5.08 38.58
C THR A 177 20.28 -4.74 38.66
N THR A 178 20.60 -3.50 39.01
CA THR A 178 21.96 -3.06 39.26
C THR A 178 22.12 -2.83 40.76
N THR A 179 23.13 -3.51 41.33
CA THR A 179 23.51 -3.31 42.74
C THR A 179 24.78 -2.44 42.76
N SER A 180 24.67 -1.25 43.32
CA SER A 180 25.82 -0.36 43.53
C SER A 180 26.70 -0.87 44.64
N ALA A 181 27.99 -0.44 44.66
CA ALA A 181 28.96 -0.84 45.68
C ALA A 181 28.56 -0.51 47.12
N ASP A 182 27.55 0.35 47.30
CA ASP A 182 27.02 0.75 48.64
C ASP A 182 25.82 -0.12 49.09
N GLY A 183 25.52 -1.21 48.38
CA GLY A 183 24.42 -2.11 48.73
C GLY A 183 23.01 -1.60 48.41
N ALA A 184 22.86 -0.47 47.70
CA ALA A 184 21.60 0.03 47.20
C ALA A 184 21.23 -0.69 45.90
N THR A 185 20.11 -1.41 45.93
CA THR A 185 19.56 -2.08 44.75
C THR A 185 18.54 -1.16 44.10
N SER A 186 18.84 -0.71 42.88
CA SER A 186 17.89 0.03 42.04
C SER A 186 17.35 -0.90 40.95
N THR A 187 16.04 -1.08 40.93
CA THR A 187 15.36 -1.84 39.89
C THR A 187 14.73 -0.86 38.90
N THR A 188 15.28 -0.76 37.71
CA THR A 188 14.70 0.03 36.63
C THR A 188 13.94 -0.89 35.69
N THR A 189 12.62 -0.72 35.63
CA THR A 189 11.77 -1.41 34.68
C THR A 189 11.59 -0.49 33.47
N THR A 190 12.27 -0.80 32.39
CA THR A 190 12.05 -0.10 31.11
C THR A 190 11.06 -0.90 30.27
N ASN A 191 9.85 -0.37 30.12
CA ASN A 191 8.91 -0.86 29.13
C ASN A 191 9.26 -0.24 27.78
N ALA A 192 10.18 -0.86 27.05
CA ALA A 192 10.33 -0.57 25.64
C ALA A 192 9.19 -1.32 24.92
N ALA A 193 8.10 -0.63 24.66
CA ALA A 193 7.09 -1.15 23.74
C ALA A 193 7.74 -1.20 22.35
N SER A 194 8.17 -2.40 21.91
CA SER A 194 8.55 -2.59 20.53
C SER A 194 7.29 -2.39 19.69
N VAL A 195 7.33 -1.42 18.77
CA VAL A 195 6.24 -1.21 17.80
C VAL A 195 6.29 -2.37 16.83
N ASN A 196 5.38 -3.32 16.97
CA ASN A 196 5.39 -4.57 16.20
C ASN A 196 4.67 -4.45 14.84
N SER A 197 3.85 -3.41 14.67
CA SER A 197 3.10 -3.17 13.41
C SER A 197 2.77 -1.69 13.22
N PRO A 198 2.67 -1.22 11.96
CA PRO A 198 2.19 0.12 11.65
C PRO A 198 0.79 0.36 12.20
N MET A 199 0.53 1.56 12.71
CA MET A 199 -0.79 1.94 13.23
C MET A 199 -1.62 2.63 12.16
N TYR A 200 -2.84 2.14 11.96
CA TYR A 200 -3.83 2.77 11.08
C TYR A 200 -5.02 3.26 11.90
N ILE A 201 -5.39 4.52 11.72
CA ILE A 201 -6.54 5.14 12.39
C ILE A 201 -7.46 5.68 11.32
N GLN A 202 -8.71 5.22 11.30
CA GLN A 202 -9.69 5.51 10.25
C GLN A 202 -9.15 5.20 8.82
N GLY A 203 -8.33 4.14 8.70
CA GLY A 203 -7.70 3.74 7.42
C GLY A 203 -6.46 4.55 7.03
N ILE A 204 -6.05 5.53 7.84
CA ILE A 204 -4.86 6.36 7.59
C ILE A 204 -3.69 5.81 8.40
N LEU A 205 -2.59 5.50 7.72
CA LEU A 205 -1.32 5.14 8.37
C LEU A 205 -0.79 6.34 9.16
N VAL A 206 -0.57 6.17 10.44
CA VAL A 206 -0.07 7.24 11.33
C VAL A 206 1.36 6.97 11.74
N ALA A 207 2.21 7.97 11.58
CA ALA A 207 3.54 8.04 12.17
C ALA A 207 3.70 9.44 12.77
N ASN A 208 3.81 9.53 14.09
CA ASN A 208 4.05 10.77 14.81
C ASN A 208 4.73 10.46 16.16
N LYS A 209 4.85 11.41 17.05
CA LYS A 209 5.54 11.19 18.33
C LYS A 209 4.91 10.11 19.21
N THR A 210 3.59 9.91 19.13
CA THR A 210 2.89 8.87 19.89
C THR A 210 2.91 7.52 19.16
N TYR A 211 2.75 7.54 17.85
CA TYR A 211 2.59 6.34 17.03
C TYR A 211 3.85 6.10 16.20
N GLY A 212 4.56 5.04 16.54
CA GLY A 212 5.77 4.63 15.83
C GLY A 212 5.51 3.59 14.75
N LEU A 213 6.52 3.36 13.94
CA LEU A 213 6.60 2.31 12.91
C LEU A 213 7.65 1.27 13.32
N PRO A 214 7.46 0.00 12.96
CA PRO A 214 8.47 -1.03 13.20
C PRO A 214 9.81 -0.67 12.53
N GLU A 215 10.91 -1.12 13.13
CA GLU A 215 12.25 -0.91 12.57
C GLU A 215 12.39 -1.49 11.15
N ASN A 216 11.78 -2.66 10.90
CA ASN A 216 11.80 -3.35 9.62
C ASN A 216 10.73 -2.84 8.63
N TYR A 217 9.92 -1.85 8.99
CA TYR A 217 8.95 -1.26 8.07
C TYR A 217 9.68 -0.41 7.02
N ASN A 218 9.76 -0.92 5.80
CA ASN A 218 10.60 -0.38 4.72
C ASN A 218 9.91 -0.46 3.35
N PRO A 219 8.76 0.24 3.16
CA PRO A 219 7.95 0.13 1.94
C PRO A 219 8.58 0.82 0.72
N GLY A 220 9.57 1.71 0.90
CA GLY A 220 10.01 2.63 -0.14
C GLY A 220 9.04 3.81 -0.33
N VAL A 221 9.17 4.53 -1.43
CA VAL A 221 8.22 5.59 -1.82
C VAL A 221 6.91 4.93 -2.29
N ASP A 222 5.79 5.41 -1.77
CA ASP A 222 4.48 4.94 -2.20
C ASP A 222 4.19 5.37 -3.65
N PRO A 223 3.86 4.43 -4.56
CA PRO A 223 3.65 4.74 -5.98
C PRO A 223 2.48 5.70 -6.24
N ALA A 224 1.40 5.66 -5.41
CA ALA A 224 0.27 6.57 -5.56
C ALA A 224 0.64 7.98 -5.10
N ALA A 225 1.43 8.11 -4.02
CA ALA A 225 1.96 9.40 -3.57
C ALA A 225 2.91 10.00 -4.61
N GLN A 226 3.78 9.19 -5.24
CA GLN A 226 4.66 9.65 -6.31
C GLN A 226 3.86 10.14 -7.52
N ALA A 227 2.90 9.37 -8.00
CA ALA A 227 2.05 9.73 -9.14
C ALA A 227 1.23 11.02 -8.87
N ALA A 228 0.75 11.19 -7.64
CA ALA A 228 0.05 12.39 -7.20
C ALA A 228 0.99 13.62 -7.18
N PHE A 229 2.23 13.44 -6.71
CA PHE A 229 3.25 14.48 -6.76
C PHE A 229 3.59 14.89 -8.20
N ASP A 230 3.74 13.94 -9.10
CA ASP A 230 4.06 14.21 -10.51
C ASP A 230 2.97 15.07 -11.17
N LYS A 231 1.69 14.78 -10.88
CA LYS A 231 0.55 15.61 -11.32
C LYS A 231 0.60 17.01 -10.71
N MET A 232 0.88 17.13 -9.41
CA MET A 232 1.01 18.40 -8.72
C MET A 232 2.17 19.23 -9.27
N GLN A 233 3.32 18.62 -9.53
CA GLN A 233 4.50 19.26 -10.12
C GLN A 233 4.18 19.82 -11.51
N ALA A 234 3.48 19.05 -12.35
CA ALA A 234 3.08 19.49 -13.69
C ALA A 234 2.13 20.70 -13.62
N ALA A 235 1.19 20.70 -12.69
CA ALA A 235 0.28 21.85 -12.50
C ALA A 235 0.99 23.09 -11.98
N ALA A 236 1.87 22.93 -10.99
CA ALA A 236 2.69 24.04 -10.50
C ALA A 236 3.54 24.66 -11.61
N LYS A 237 4.12 23.83 -12.47
CA LYS A 237 4.90 24.29 -13.63
C LYS A 237 4.06 25.12 -14.62
N ASN A 238 2.80 24.72 -14.85
CA ASN A 238 1.88 25.47 -15.70
C ASN A 238 1.53 26.85 -15.09
N ASP A 239 1.51 26.94 -13.76
CA ASP A 239 1.28 28.17 -13.01
C ASP A 239 2.57 29.01 -12.84
N GLY A 240 3.71 28.56 -13.38
CA GLY A 240 5.00 29.25 -13.35
C GLY A 240 5.87 28.95 -12.12
N TYR A 241 5.54 27.91 -11.35
CA TYR A 241 6.29 27.50 -10.16
C TYR A 241 7.07 26.20 -10.39
N SER A 242 8.21 26.06 -9.72
CA SER A 242 9.03 24.84 -9.82
C SER A 242 9.00 24.09 -8.49
N LEU A 243 8.47 22.87 -8.51
CA LEU A 243 8.47 21.96 -7.37
C LEU A 243 9.38 20.76 -7.65
N SER A 244 10.11 20.33 -6.63
CA SER A 244 10.93 19.11 -6.67
C SER A 244 10.96 18.45 -5.30
N ILE A 245 11.04 17.12 -5.25
CA ILE A 245 11.26 16.40 -4.01
C ILE A 245 12.75 16.51 -3.65
N CYS A 246 13.06 17.10 -2.49
CA CYS A 246 14.41 17.12 -1.95
C CYS A 246 14.65 16.02 -0.89
N SER A 247 13.57 15.48 -0.31
CA SER A 247 13.60 14.34 0.60
C SER A 247 12.31 13.53 0.44
N GLY A 248 12.44 12.24 0.18
CA GLY A 248 11.32 11.31 0.06
C GLY A 248 11.37 10.25 1.17
N PHE A 249 11.25 8.98 0.77
CA PHE A 249 11.33 7.87 1.70
C PHE A 249 12.66 7.86 2.49
N ARG A 250 12.55 7.57 3.79
CA ARG A 250 13.70 7.48 4.69
C ARG A 250 13.53 6.27 5.60
N SER A 251 14.45 5.29 5.52
CA SER A 251 14.41 4.10 6.37
C SER A 251 14.60 4.43 7.85
N PHE A 252 14.20 3.51 8.73
CA PHE A 252 14.43 3.60 10.17
C PHE A 252 15.90 3.90 10.50
N GLU A 253 16.84 3.15 9.90
CA GLU A 253 18.26 3.31 10.19
C GLU A 253 18.82 4.67 9.70
N THR A 254 18.34 5.16 8.55
CA THR A 254 18.71 6.50 8.08
C THR A 254 18.17 7.57 9.03
N GLN A 255 16.94 7.43 9.51
CA GLN A 255 16.38 8.36 10.50
C GLN A 255 17.10 8.31 11.81
N LYS A 256 17.51 7.14 12.29
CA LYS A 256 18.27 6.95 13.51
C LYS A 256 19.62 7.67 13.46
N ASN A 257 20.34 7.52 12.35
CA ASN A 257 21.62 8.20 12.17
C ASN A 257 21.46 9.73 12.13
N LEU A 258 20.42 10.21 11.40
CA LEU A 258 20.11 11.63 11.31
C LEU A 258 19.73 12.22 12.68
N TYR A 259 18.83 11.56 13.41
CA TYR A 259 18.39 11.99 14.73
C TYR A 259 19.54 12.02 15.74
N ASN A 260 20.39 10.97 15.78
CA ASN A 260 21.53 10.91 16.68
C ASN A 260 22.53 12.05 16.41
N ASN A 261 22.76 12.43 15.15
CA ASN A 261 23.59 13.58 14.80
C ASN A 261 22.98 14.89 15.30
N TYR A 262 21.66 15.05 15.23
CA TYR A 262 20.99 16.23 15.78
C TYR A 262 21.05 16.27 17.31
N VAL A 263 20.86 15.14 17.98
CA VAL A 263 20.99 15.04 19.44
C VAL A 263 22.42 15.38 19.89
N ALA A 264 23.42 14.88 19.18
CA ALA A 264 24.84 15.20 19.49
C ALA A 264 25.15 16.69 19.32
N ARG A 265 24.52 17.35 18.34
CA ARG A 265 24.77 18.78 18.04
C ARG A 265 23.97 19.72 18.95
N ASP A 266 22.69 19.45 19.18
CA ASP A 266 21.72 20.38 19.75
C ASP A 266 21.12 19.93 21.08
N GLY A 267 21.34 18.68 21.50
CA GLY A 267 20.68 18.04 22.62
C GLY A 267 19.31 17.44 22.26
N LYS A 268 18.87 16.45 23.05
CA LYS A 268 17.65 15.66 22.79
C LYS A 268 16.39 16.53 22.75
N GLU A 269 16.19 17.38 23.76
CA GLU A 269 15.01 18.24 23.87
C GLU A 269 14.82 19.13 22.63
N LYS A 270 15.92 19.74 22.17
CA LYS A 270 15.86 20.60 20.97
C LYS A 270 15.72 19.78 19.70
N ALA A 271 16.40 18.65 19.57
CA ALA A 271 16.27 17.77 18.41
C ALA A 271 14.82 17.28 18.24
N ASP A 272 14.14 16.95 19.33
CA ASP A 272 12.74 16.52 19.32
C ASP A 272 11.75 17.57 18.75
N THR A 273 12.12 18.85 18.70
CA THR A 273 11.23 19.91 18.18
C THR A 273 11.20 19.98 16.65
N TYR A 274 12.19 19.40 15.96
CA TYR A 274 12.32 19.50 14.50
C TYR A 274 12.72 18.21 13.80
N SER A 275 13.01 17.14 14.54
CA SER A 275 13.35 15.83 13.97
C SER A 275 12.63 14.71 14.72
N ALA A 276 12.08 13.78 13.99
CA ALA A 276 11.44 12.62 14.57
C ALA A 276 12.48 11.65 15.15
N ARG A 277 12.15 11.03 16.28
CA ARG A 277 12.92 9.88 16.78
C ARG A 277 12.83 8.73 15.78
N PRO A 278 13.80 7.77 15.77
CA PRO A 278 13.73 6.58 14.91
C PRO A 278 12.40 5.85 15.06
N GLY A 279 11.81 5.46 13.95
CA GLY A 279 10.47 4.85 13.92
C GLY A 279 9.30 5.82 13.95
N HIS A 280 9.51 7.11 14.24
CA HIS A 280 8.44 8.10 14.37
C HIS A 280 8.38 9.12 13.21
N SER A 281 9.18 8.90 12.16
CA SER A 281 9.22 9.78 11.00
C SER A 281 8.18 9.39 9.97
N GLU A 282 7.39 10.36 9.47
CA GLU A 282 6.47 10.12 8.35
C GLU A 282 7.19 9.75 7.06
N HIS A 283 8.45 10.15 6.86
CA HIS A 283 9.23 9.71 5.69
C HIS A 283 9.40 8.19 5.64
N GLN A 284 9.36 7.49 6.78
CA GLN A 284 9.40 6.03 6.81
C GLN A 284 8.12 5.39 6.26
N THR A 285 7.02 6.13 6.18
CA THR A 285 5.76 5.63 5.57
C THR A 285 5.83 5.53 4.05
N GLY A 286 6.75 6.26 3.41
CA GLY A 286 6.77 6.44 1.96
C GLY A 286 5.72 7.42 1.43
N LEU A 287 4.92 8.03 2.32
CA LEU A 287 3.80 8.91 2.00
C LEU A 287 4.10 10.40 2.25
N ALA A 288 5.30 10.74 2.72
CA ALA A 288 5.71 12.11 3.00
C ALA A 288 6.88 12.56 2.14
N PHE A 289 6.82 13.79 1.68
CA PHE A 289 7.87 14.42 0.88
C PHE A 289 8.23 15.80 1.42
N ASP A 290 9.51 16.13 1.38
CA ASP A 290 9.99 17.50 1.56
C ASP A 290 10.22 18.13 0.19
N ILE A 291 9.67 19.34 -0.01
CA ILE A 291 9.64 20.01 -1.31
C ILE A 291 10.69 21.13 -1.37
N ASN A 292 11.42 21.16 -2.47
CA ASN A 292 12.47 22.10 -2.84
C ASN A 292 13.58 22.20 -1.80
N LYS A 293 13.29 22.62 -0.57
CA LYS A 293 14.28 22.77 0.49
C LYS A 293 13.66 22.60 1.87
N ALA A 294 14.13 21.61 2.61
CA ALA A 294 13.69 21.33 3.98
C ALA A 294 14.30 22.34 4.99
N SER A 295 13.94 23.60 4.86
CA SER A 295 14.43 24.67 5.75
C SER A 295 13.50 25.88 5.73
N ASP A 296 13.59 26.70 6.80
CA ASP A 296 12.76 27.90 6.98
C ASP A 296 12.91 28.91 5.81
N SER A 297 14.02 28.85 5.05
CA SER A 297 14.21 29.70 3.86
C SER A 297 13.25 29.39 2.71
N PHE A 298 12.55 28.27 2.74
CA PHE A 298 11.50 27.94 1.76
C PHE A 298 10.16 28.60 2.11
N THR A 299 9.90 28.88 3.39
CA THR A 299 8.59 29.29 3.91
C THR A 299 7.96 30.49 3.21
N ASP A 300 8.76 31.50 2.88
CA ASP A 300 8.26 32.74 2.29
C ASP A 300 8.33 32.79 0.75
N THR A 301 8.74 31.67 0.13
CA THR A 301 8.84 31.60 -1.33
C THR A 301 7.46 31.53 -2.00
N PRO A 302 7.34 31.98 -3.26
CA PRO A 302 6.11 31.82 -4.03
C PRO A 302 5.67 30.35 -4.16
N GLU A 303 6.62 29.44 -4.28
CA GLU A 303 6.38 27.98 -4.37
C GLU A 303 5.77 27.43 -3.08
N ALA A 304 6.21 27.87 -1.90
CA ALA A 304 5.64 27.45 -0.63
C ALA A 304 4.20 27.94 -0.46
N LYS A 305 3.89 29.13 -0.92
CA LYS A 305 2.51 29.67 -0.93
C LYS A 305 1.62 28.88 -1.88
N TRP A 306 2.09 28.66 -3.10
CA TRP A 306 1.37 27.84 -4.08
C TRP A 306 1.11 26.42 -3.53
N LEU A 307 2.12 25.82 -2.92
CA LEU A 307 2.03 24.47 -2.32
C LEU A 307 0.95 24.44 -1.23
N ALA A 308 0.95 25.39 -0.31
CA ALA A 308 -0.03 25.47 0.77
C ALA A 308 -1.48 25.63 0.27
N GLU A 309 -1.68 26.36 -0.83
CA GLU A 309 -2.99 26.63 -1.41
C GLU A 309 -3.51 25.48 -2.30
N ASN A 310 -2.61 24.65 -2.85
CA ASN A 310 -2.96 23.73 -3.92
C ASN A 310 -2.70 22.26 -3.62
N CYS A 311 -1.81 21.89 -2.69
CA CYS A 311 -1.38 20.51 -2.49
C CYS A 311 -2.55 19.55 -2.17
N TRP A 312 -3.58 20.02 -1.49
CA TRP A 312 -4.76 19.24 -1.15
C TRP A 312 -5.53 18.72 -2.37
N LYS A 313 -5.49 19.45 -3.50
CA LYS A 313 -6.14 19.04 -4.78
C LYS A 313 -5.50 17.80 -5.38
N TYR A 314 -4.29 17.48 -4.94
CA TYR A 314 -3.50 16.32 -5.38
C TYR A 314 -3.32 15.28 -4.27
N GLY A 315 -4.16 15.36 -3.22
CA GLY A 315 -4.16 14.39 -2.14
C GLY A 315 -3.12 14.61 -1.04
N PHE A 316 -2.45 15.78 -1.01
CA PHE A 316 -1.49 16.12 0.03
C PHE A 316 -2.02 17.15 1.01
N ILE A 317 -1.47 17.16 2.22
CA ILE A 317 -1.66 18.25 3.20
C ILE A 317 -0.31 18.83 3.59
N ILE A 318 -0.27 20.11 4.00
CA ILE A 318 0.85 20.65 4.77
C ILE A 318 0.77 20.00 6.16
N ARG A 319 1.72 19.14 6.46
CA ARG A 319 1.65 18.24 7.61
C ARG A 319 1.78 18.96 8.96
N TYR A 320 2.65 19.94 9.02
CA TYR A 320 2.96 20.70 10.23
C TYR A 320 2.67 22.18 10.00
N PRO A 321 1.37 22.58 10.07
CA PRO A 321 0.94 23.95 9.76
C PRO A 321 1.30 24.94 10.88
N LYS A 322 1.46 26.21 10.52
CA LYS A 322 1.84 27.29 11.43
C LYS A 322 0.82 27.47 12.55
N GLY A 323 1.32 27.60 13.78
CA GLY A 323 0.49 27.82 14.98
C GLY A 323 -0.16 26.55 15.53
N LYS A 324 0.28 25.39 15.08
CA LYS A 324 -0.21 24.06 15.53
C LYS A 324 0.89 23.20 16.17
N GLU A 325 2.00 23.81 16.55
CA GLU A 325 3.19 23.14 17.08
C GLU A 325 2.88 22.34 18.38
N SER A 326 1.99 22.87 19.22
CA SER A 326 1.57 22.18 20.45
C SER A 326 0.71 20.93 20.21
N ILE A 327 0.14 20.80 19.00
CA ILE A 327 -0.69 19.66 18.61
C ILE A 327 0.12 18.63 17.85
N THR A 328 0.88 19.08 16.85
CA THR A 328 1.69 18.19 16.00
C THR A 328 2.98 17.74 16.69
N GLY A 329 3.48 18.54 17.64
CA GLY A 329 4.76 18.34 18.33
C GLY A 329 5.97 18.80 17.52
N TYR A 330 5.78 19.36 16.32
CA TYR A 330 6.84 19.85 15.43
C TYR A 330 6.62 21.31 15.09
N LYS A 331 7.72 22.03 14.81
CA LYS A 331 7.65 23.39 14.30
C LYS A 331 6.94 23.44 12.95
N TYR A 332 6.54 24.63 12.52
CA TYR A 332 5.98 24.83 11.18
C TYR A 332 6.97 24.40 10.09
N GLU A 333 6.52 23.58 9.16
CA GLU A 333 7.31 23.08 8.03
C GLU A 333 6.51 23.25 6.73
N SER A 334 6.72 24.36 6.04
CA SER A 334 6.03 24.68 4.79
C SER A 334 6.38 23.74 3.63
N TRP A 335 7.49 23.03 3.74
CA TRP A 335 8.01 22.10 2.75
C TRP A 335 7.51 20.67 2.94
N HIS A 336 7.09 20.27 4.16
CA HIS A 336 6.73 18.91 4.48
C HIS A 336 5.27 18.64 4.15
N ILE A 337 5.05 17.82 3.12
CA ILE A 337 3.72 17.40 2.70
C ILE A 337 3.49 15.91 2.96
N ARG A 338 2.24 15.59 3.32
CA ARG A 338 1.81 14.22 3.57
C ARG A 338 0.68 13.83 2.63
N TYR A 339 0.83 12.70 1.94
CA TYR A 339 -0.20 12.12 1.08
C TYR A 339 -1.25 11.36 1.90
N LEU A 340 -2.52 11.65 1.63
CA LEU A 340 -3.70 11.04 2.25
C LEU A 340 -4.73 10.57 1.23
N GLY A 341 -4.48 10.81 -0.08
CA GLY A 341 -5.49 10.73 -1.14
C GLY A 341 -6.37 11.97 -1.22
N GLU A 342 -6.92 12.23 -2.40
CA GLU A 342 -7.62 13.50 -2.70
C GLU A 342 -8.82 13.77 -1.76
N ASP A 343 -9.65 12.76 -1.50
CA ASP A 343 -10.85 12.90 -0.66
C ASP A 343 -10.52 13.25 0.80
N VAL A 344 -9.51 12.58 1.39
CA VAL A 344 -9.13 12.82 2.79
C VAL A 344 -8.37 14.14 2.91
N ALA A 345 -7.44 14.42 2.00
CA ALA A 345 -6.70 15.67 1.98
C ALA A 345 -7.63 16.88 1.88
N LYS A 346 -8.66 16.80 1.02
CA LYS A 346 -9.68 17.84 0.91
C LYS A 346 -10.45 18.04 2.22
N LYS A 347 -10.88 16.96 2.87
CA LYS A 347 -11.60 17.04 4.15
C LYS A 347 -10.75 17.65 5.25
N VAL A 348 -9.47 17.28 5.33
CA VAL A 348 -8.52 17.87 6.30
C VAL A 348 -8.33 19.36 6.01
N TYR A 349 -8.09 19.72 4.75
CA TYR A 349 -7.93 21.11 4.32
C TYR A 349 -9.16 21.96 4.65
N ASP A 350 -10.35 21.53 4.24
CA ASP A 350 -11.62 22.24 4.48
C ASP A 350 -11.92 22.43 5.98
N SER A 351 -11.50 21.49 6.82
CA SER A 351 -11.70 21.55 8.26
C SER A 351 -10.76 22.53 8.99
N GLY A 352 -9.64 22.93 8.36
CA GLY A 352 -8.58 23.72 8.99
C GLY A 352 -7.88 23.01 10.15
N LYS A 353 -8.02 21.69 10.25
CA LYS A 353 -7.45 20.86 11.30
C LYS A 353 -6.09 20.28 10.89
N THR A 354 -5.25 20.00 11.88
CA THR A 354 -4.11 19.08 11.69
C THR A 354 -4.58 17.66 11.50
N LEU A 355 -3.70 16.76 11.07
CA LEU A 355 -4.01 15.33 11.00
C LEU A 355 -4.36 14.77 12.39
N GLU A 356 -3.68 15.21 13.44
CA GLU A 356 -3.97 14.83 14.81
C GLU A 356 -5.39 15.23 15.23
N GLU A 357 -5.77 16.49 15.00
CA GLU A 357 -7.12 16.99 15.32
C GLU A 357 -8.20 16.28 14.48
N TYR A 358 -7.90 15.97 13.21
CA TYR A 358 -8.84 15.29 12.33
C TYR A 358 -9.11 13.85 12.78
N LEU A 359 -8.05 13.14 13.19
CA LEU A 359 -8.13 11.74 13.66
C LEU A 359 -8.47 11.63 15.15
N ASN A 360 -8.50 12.74 15.91
CA ASN A 360 -8.65 12.81 17.35
C ASN A 360 -7.58 11.98 18.08
N ILE A 361 -6.32 12.26 17.76
CA ILE A 361 -5.14 11.59 18.33
C ILE A 361 -4.14 12.60 18.91
N THR A 362 -3.14 12.09 19.62
CA THR A 362 -2.05 12.88 20.20
C THR A 362 -0.75 12.70 19.43
N SER A 363 0.19 13.65 19.63
CA SER A 363 1.56 13.59 19.11
C SER A 363 2.55 13.99 20.20
N VAL A 364 2.76 13.09 21.16
CA VAL A 364 3.70 13.25 22.28
C VAL A 364 4.49 11.95 22.46
N TYR A 365 5.79 12.06 22.78
CA TYR A 365 6.57 10.88 23.14
C TYR A 365 6.17 10.41 24.56
N ALA A 366 6.04 9.10 24.71
CA ALA A 366 6.06 8.50 26.03
C ALA A 366 7.53 8.48 26.50
N ASP A 367 7.86 9.24 27.53
CA ASP A 367 9.18 9.27 28.17
C ASP A 367 9.36 8.09 29.12
#